data_e6d08f93165bffbc8cb6de6a94de470d
#
_entry.id   e6d08f93165bffbc8cb6de6a94de470d
#
_cell.length_a   1.000
_cell.length_b   1.000
_cell.length_c   1.000
_cell.angle_alpha   90.00
_cell.angle_beta   90.00
_cell.angle_gamma   90.00
#
_symmetry.space_group_name_H-M   'P 1'
#
loop_
_entity.id
_entity.type
_entity.pdbx_description
1 polymer ?
#
loop_
_entity_poly.entity_id
_entity_poly.type
_entity_poly.pdbx_seq_one_letter_code
_entity_poly.pdbx_strand_id
1 'polypeptide(L)'
;MKNRVLVTGATGFVGSNLVRRLVKEGYEVHILTRKTSNMWRLKDIYSSLIDHKVDLSDKDDLLNAVTKINPNNICHLAIYGGYPSQNEDEKILKTNLNGTINLLSALEGIDYDCFINTGSSSEYGKKEFIMKETDICEPNTVYGIAKLSSTLYCNHISAKENKNIGTIRLFSVYGDYEEKGRLIPTLFINLLNGENVKLGNPAAVRDFVYIDDVVEAYISILKNPEKIKGKIFNISSGNQISIGEISEKVKSILNSSCFLDFGNLSGRTFDSTTWLGDSSLFRETFNWTQKKIDEGLKKSAEWFSKNLNLYKEV
;
A
#
# COMPACT_ATOMS: atom_id res chain seq x y z
N MET A 1 -19.83 9.54 19.87
CA MET A 1 -18.46 9.03 20.16
C MET A 1 -17.63 9.22 18.89
N LYS A 2 -16.33 9.53 19.01
CA LYS A 2 -15.46 9.59 17.82
C LYS A 2 -15.33 8.19 17.22
N ASN A 3 -15.37 8.09 15.88
CA ASN A 3 -15.17 6.83 15.17
C ASN A 3 -13.68 6.43 15.26
N ARG A 4 -13.38 5.32 15.94
CA ARG A 4 -12.01 4.82 16.19
C ARG A 4 -11.56 3.94 15.04
N VAL A 5 -10.43 4.31 14.43
CA VAL A 5 -9.82 3.51 13.38
C VAL A 5 -8.47 2.97 13.86
N LEU A 6 -8.31 1.66 13.83
CA LEU A 6 -7.05 0.98 14.09
C LEU A 6 -6.29 0.79 12.78
N VAL A 7 -5.07 1.31 12.69
CA VAL A 7 -4.21 1.19 11.51
C VAL A 7 -2.94 0.44 11.88
N THR A 8 -2.70 -0.69 11.23
CA THR A 8 -1.39 -1.37 11.27
C THR A 8 -0.58 -0.95 10.06
N GLY A 9 0.76 -0.94 10.18
CA GLY A 9 1.61 -0.47 9.08
C GLY A 9 1.55 1.04 8.84
N ALA A 10 1.10 1.81 9.82
CA ALA A 10 0.94 3.27 9.76
C ALA A 10 2.25 4.01 9.42
N THR A 11 3.41 3.46 9.78
CA THR A 11 4.73 4.06 9.49
C THR A 11 5.24 3.80 8.07
N GLY A 12 4.54 2.94 7.32
CA GLY A 12 4.84 2.66 5.92
C GLY A 12 4.33 3.76 4.97
N PHE A 13 4.65 3.63 3.69
CA PHE A 13 4.27 4.60 2.66
C PHE A 13 2.74 4.83 2.60
N VAL A 14 1.97 3.80 2.27
CA VAL A 14 0.50 3.92 2.15
C VAL A 14 -0.14 4.24 3.51
N GLY A 15 0.33 3.58 4.59
CA GLY A 15 -0.20 3.79 5.93
C GLY A 15 -0.03 5.21 6.43
N SER A 16 1.11 5.86 6.19
CA SER A 16 1.36 7.23 6.63
C SER A 16 0.46 8.26 5.92
N ASN A 17 0.17 8.05 4.65
CA ASN A 17 -0.77 8.88 3.91
C ASN A 17 -2.21 8.65 4.37
N LEU A 18 -2.58 7.39 4.64
CA LEU A 18 -3.91 7.04 5.16
C LEU A 18 -4.16 7.68 6.53
N VAL A 19 -3.24 7.56 7.49
CA VAL A 19 -3.45 8.13 8.84
C VAL A 19 -3.54 9.65 8.80
N ARG A 20 -2.80 10.34 7.92
CA ARG A 20 -2.93 11.78 7.69
C ARG A 20 -4.35 12.15 7.25
N ARG A 21 -4.88 11.40 6.30
CA ARG A 21 -6.24 11.64 5.81
C ARG A 21 -7.27 11.33 6.88
N LEU A 22 -7.12 10.25 7.65
CA LEU A 22 -8.03 9.90 8.75
C LEU A 22 -8.06 10.98 9.84
N VAL A 23 -6.89 11.50 10.23
CA VAL A 23 -6.82 12.63 11.18
C VAL A 23 -7.54 13.86 10.63
N LYS A 24 -7.33 14.20 9.35
CA LYS A 24 -8.00 15.33 8.69
C LYS A 24 -9.52 15.15 8.61
N GLU A 25 -10.02 13.92 8.45
CA GLU A 25 -11.46 13.59 8.45
C GLU A 25 -12.07 13.52 9.86
N GLY A 26 -11.25 13.70 10.92
CA GLY A 26 -11.71 13.77 12.31
C GLY A 26 -11.87 12.42 13.00
N TYR A 27 -11.33 11.33 12.43
CA TYR A 27 -11.28 10.04 13.12
C TYR A 27 -10.35 10.07 14.34
N GLU A 28 -10.63 9.22 15.32
CA GLU A 28 -9.70 8.90 16.39
C GLU A 28 -8.77 7.78 15.91
N VAL A 29 -7.52 8.13 15.58
CA VAL A 29 -6.60 7.23 14.89
C VAL A 29 -5.68 6.54 15.89
N HIS A 30 -5.85 5.23 16.04
CA HIS A 30 -4.98 4.34 16.78
C HIS A 30 -4.03 3.63 15.83
N ILE A 31 -2.74 3.61 16.14
CA ILE A 31 -1.74 2.91 15.34
C ILE A 31 -1.02 1.84 16.15
N LEU A 32 -0.74 0.68 15.52
CA LEU A 32 0.15 -0.31 16.09
C LEU A 32 1.54 -0.13 15.48
N THR A 33 2.54 0.08 16.34
CA THR A 33 3.93 0.22 15.91
C THR A 33 4.84 -0.66 16.77
N ARG A 34 5.93 -1.16 16.17
CA ARG A 34 6.98 -1.85 16.93
C ARG A 34 7.87 -0.82 17.62
N LYS A 35 8.56 -1.21 18.70
CA LYS A 35 9.56 -0.36 19.37
C LYS A 35 10.65 0.13 18.41
N THR A 36 10.93 -0.65 17.35
CA THR A 36 11.93 -0.35 16.32
C THR A 36 11.38 0.37 15.10
N SER A 37 10.11 0.75 15.10
CA SER A 37 9.50 1.42 13.94
C SER A 37 10.10 2.79 13.71
N ASN A 38 10.52 3.07 12.46
CA ASN A 38 10.96 4.41 12.10
C ASN A 38 9.74 5.32 11.87
N MET A 39 9.67 6.38 12.62
CA MET A 39 8.52 7.30 12.66
C MET A 39 8.67 8.52 11.74
N TRP A 40 9.68 8.56 10.87
CA TRP A 40 10.02 9.75 10.09
C TRP A 40 8.84 10.31 9.26
N ARG A 41 8.01 9.40 8.73
CA ARG A 41 6.82 9.78 7.95
C ARG A 41 5.70 10.40 8.79
N LEU A 42 5.72 10.23 10.10
CA LEU A 42 4.63 10.64 11.00
C LEU A 42 5.05 11.71 12.01
N LYS A 43 6.31 12.16 11.99
CA LYS A 43 6.86 13.11 12.99
C LYS A 43 5.96 14.35 13.19
N ASP A 44 5.49 14.93 12.10
CA ASP A 44 4.71 16.19 12.08
C ASP A 44 3.27 16.04 12.56
N ILE A 45 2.68 14.83 12.49
CA ILE A 45 1.30 14.55 12.93
C ILE A 45 1.23 13.63 14.15
N TYR A 46 2.39 13.25 14.74
CA TYR A 46 2.43 12.24 15.78
C TYR A 46 1.56 12.57 16.99
N SER A 47 1.48 13.83 17.38
CA SER A 47 0.63 14.30 18.49
C SER A 47 -0.87 14.11 18.25
N SER A 48 -1.29 13.87 17.01
CA SER A 48 -2.68 13.59 16.63
C SER A 48 -3.01 12.09 16.58
N LEU A 49 -2.03 11.23 16.87
CA LEU A 49 -2.15 9.78 16.81
C LEU A 49 -2.07 9.16 18.21
N ILE A 50 -2.77 8.04 18.41
CA ILE A 50 -2.66 7.23 19.63
C ILE A 50 -1.83 5.99 19.28
N ASP A 51 -0.56 6.01 19.69
CA ASP A 51 0.40 4.97 19.34
C ASP A 51 0.47 3.87 20.41
N HIS A 52 0.31 2.62 19.97
CA HIS A 52 0.43 1.43 20.79
C HIS A 52 1.65 0.62 20.33
N LYS A 53 2.62 0.42 21.24
CA LYS A 53 3.86 -0.32 20.96
C LYS A 53 3.61 -1.83 21.04
N VAL A 54 3.12 -2.40 19.96
CA VAL A 54 2.74 -3.82 19.85
C VAL A 54 3.28 -4.43 18.55
N ASP A 55 3.88 -5.61 18.65
CA ASP A 55 4.21 -6.44 17.50
C ASP A 55 3.05 -7.40 17.21
N LEU A 56 2.66 -7.53 15.95
CA LEU A 56 1.58 -8.45 15.52
C LEU A 56 1.89 -9.92 15.82
N SER A 57 3.13 -10.26 16.11
CA SER A 57 3.53 -11.61 16.52
C SER A 57 3.34 -11.88 18.02
N ASP A 58 3.16 -10.86 18.83
CA ASP A 58 2.87 -10.96 20.26
C ASP A 58 1.35 -10.97 20.47
N LYS A 59 0.81 -12.17 20.68
CA LYS A 59 -0.64 -12.37 20.74
C LYS A 59 -1.28 -11.74 21.97
N ASP A 60 -0.60 -11.79 23.11
CA ASP A 60 -1.14 -11.29 24.38
C ASP A 60 -1.16 -9.76 24.40
N ASP A 61 -0.05 -9.12 24.00
CA ASP A 61 0.02 -7.67 23.88
C ASP A 61 -0.96 -7.15 22.82
N LEU A 62 -1.11 -7.89 21.70
CA LEU A 62 -2.05 -7.54 20.64
C LEU A 62 -3.51 -7.63 21.13
N LEU A 63 -3.88 -8.71 21.81
CA LEU A 63 -5.23 -8.87 22.38
C LEU A 63 -5.54 -7.75 23.39
N ASN A 64 -4.61 -7.47 24.30
CA ASN A 64 -4.74 -6.41 25.30
C ASN A 64 -4.94 -5.04 24.65
N ALA A 65 -4.11 -4.72 23.63
CA ALA A 65 -4.21 -3.46 22.91
C ALA A 65 -5.53 -3.33 22.16
N VAL A 66 -5.93 -4.34 21.39
CA VAL A 66 -7.15 -4.34 20.56
C VAL A 66 -8.40 -4.24 21.46
N THR A 67 -8.43 -4.98 22.58
CA THR A 67 -9.52 -4.89 23.56
C THR A 67 -9.65 -3.49 24.16
N LYS A 68 -8.51 -2.88 24.53
CA LYS A 68 -8.48 -1.51 25.08
C LYS A 68 -8.90 -0.46 24.04
N ILE A 69 -8.49 -0.61 22.80
CA ILE A 69 -8.85 0.29 21.71
C ILE A 69 -10.34 0.15 21.39
N ASN A 70 -10.83 -1.08 21.32
CA ASN A 70 -12.18 -1.42 20.88
C ASN A 70 -12.53 -0.65 19.57
N PRO A 71 -11.81 -0.92 18.44
CA PRO A 71 -11.91 -0.12 17.22
C PRO A 71 -13.25 -0.31 16.51
N ASN A 72 -13.76 0.76 15.88
CA ASN A 72 -14.91 0.66 14.98
C ASN A 72 -14.48 0.15 13.59
N ASN A 73 -13.29 0.53 13.15
CA ASN A 73 -12.78 0.15 11.83
C ASN A 73 -11.31 -0.25 11.91
N ILE A 74 -10.91 -1.19 11.09
CA ILE A 74 -9.53 -1.68 11.03
C ILE A 74 -9.00 -1.57 9.60
N CYS A 75 -7.85 -0.88 9.43
CA CYS A 75 -7.08 -0.83 8.21
C CYS A 75 -5.77 -1.60 8.41
N HIS A 76 -5.65 -2.78 7.82
CA HIS A 76 -4.50 -3.66 8.00
C HIS A 76 -3.53 -3.52 6.83
N LEU A 77 -2.45 -2.69 7.05
CA LEU A 77 -1.42 -2.40 6.05
C LEU A 77 -0.03 -2.88 6.46
N ALA A 78 0.12 -3.53 7.61
CA ALA A 78 1.42 -4.04 8.03
C ALA A 78 1.93 -5.10 7.05
N ILE A 79 3.15 -4.91 6.55
CA ILE A 79 3.81 -5.82 5.61
C ILE A 79 5.29 -5.98 5.90
N TYR A 80 5.86 -7.09 5.42
CA TYR A 80 7.29 -7.32 5.22
C TYR A 80 7.48 -8.07 3.89
N GLY A 81 8.58 -7.80 3.16
CA GLY A 81 8.84 -8.41 1.84
C GLY A 81 8.42 -7.53 0.66
N GLY A 82 7.95 -6.32 0.91
CA GLY A 82 7.61 -5.36 -0.14
C GLY A 82 8.82 -4.72 -0.84
N TYR A 83 10.04 -4.92 -0.32
CA TYR A 83 11.29 -4.36 -0.84
C TYR A 83 12.32 -5.47 -1.06
N PRO A 84 13.25 -5.31 -2.04
CA PRO A 84 14.26 -6.32 -2.34
C PRO A 84 15.19 -6.67 -1.15
N SER A 85 15.40 -5.74 -0.23
CA SER A 85 16.15 -5.95 1.01
C SER A 85 15.40 -6.77 2.06
N GLN A 86 14.11 -6.98 1.90
CA GLN A 86 13.24 -7.73 2.79
C GLN A 86 12.97 -9.11 2.19
N ASN A 87 13.96 -9.99 2.20
CA ASN A 87 13.97 -11.27 1.50
C ASN A 87 14.01 -12.50 2.43
N GLU A 88 13.72 -12.33 3.71
CA GLU A 88 13.65 -13.42 4.68
C GLU A 88 12.27 -14.09 4.61
N ASP A 89 12.18 -15.24 3.96
CA ASP A 89 10.91 -15.96 3.67
C ASP A 89 10.08 -16.21 4.93
N GLU A 90 10.71 -16.69 6.01
CA GLU A 90 10.03 -16.95 7.29
C GLU A 90 9.40 -15.66 7.86
N LYS A 91 10.12 -14.56 7.80
CA LYS A 91 9.64 -13.26 8.29
C LYS A 91 8.54 -12.68 7.41
N ILE A 92 8.59 -12.94 6.08
CA ILE A 92 7.52 -12.61 5.15
C ILE A 92 6.23 -13.32 5.55
N LEU A 93 6.29 -14.65 5.75
CA LEU A 93 5.14 -15.45 6.16
C LEU A 93 4.64 -15.05 7.56
N LYS A 94 5.55 -14.91 8.52
CA LYS A 94 5.23 -14.51 9.89
C LYS A 94 4.52 -13.16 9.95
N THR A 95 5.00 -12.16 9.20
CA THR A 95 4.42 -10.81 9.24
C THR A 95 3.11 -10.76 8.46
N ASN A 96 3.10 -11.23 7.20
CA ASN A 96 1.97 -10.99 6.32
C ASN A 96 0.81 -11.95 6.54
N LEU A 97 1.09 -13.24 6.84
CA LEU A 97 0.04 -14.22 7.09
C LEU A 97 -0.27 -14.34 8.59
N ASN A 98 0.73 -14.70 9.41
CA ASN A 98 0.47 -14.95 10.82
C ASN A 98 0.06 -13.65 11.55
N GLY A 99 0.63 -12.49 11.18
CA GLY A 99 0.22 -11.19 11.69
C GLY A 99 -1.26 -10.89 11.40
N THR A 100 -1.74 -11.21 10.19
CA THR A 100 -3.17 -11.09 9.84
C THR A 100 -4.05 -12.03 10.66
N ILE A 101 -3.64 -13.28 10.82
CA ILE A 101 -4.34 -14.28 11.64
C ILE A 101 -4.44 -13.79 13.09
N ASN A 102 -3.32 -13.36 13.68
CA ASN A 102 -3.27 -12.90 15.06
C ASN A 102 -4.17 -11.68 15.29
N LEU A 103 -4.15 -10.72 14.34
CA LEU A 103 -4.99 -9.52 14.43
C LEU A 103 -6.48 -9.87 14.36
N LEU A 104 -6.90 -10.73 13.44
CA LEU A 104 -8.28 -11.18 13.35
C LEU A 104 -8.70 -11.98 14.59
N SER A 105 -7.81 -12.82 15.14
CA SER A 105 -8.08 -13.53 16.40
C SER A 105 -8.21 -12.57 17.58
N ALA A 106 -7.42 -11.51 17.66
CA ALA A 106 -7.53 -10.49 18.71
C ALA A 106 -8.82 -9.65 18.60
N LEU A 107 -9.46 -9.62 17.43
CA LEU A 107 -10.73 -8.93 17.18
C LEU A 107 -11.94 -9.84 17.42
N GLU A 108 -11.75 -11.11 17.78
CA GLU A 108 -12.85 -12.02 18.09
C GLU A 108 -13.69 -11.48 19.26
N GLY A 109 -15.00 -11.44 19.09
CA GLY A 109 -15.93 -10.86 20.07
C GLY A 109 -16.04 -9.33 20.08
N ILE A 110 -15.21 -8.63 19.32
CA ILE A 110 -15.32 -7.17 19.13
C ILE A 110 -16.30 -6.88 17.99
N ASP A 111 -17.22 -5.96 18.23
CA ASP A 111 -18.13 -5.46 17.21
C ASP A 111 -17.49 -4.27 16.47
N TYR A 112 -17.16 -4.48 15.19
CA TYR A 112 -16.55 -3.47 14.33
C TYR A 112 -17.32 -3.35 13.00
N ASP A 113 -17.28 -2.15 12.40
CA ASP A 113 -17.98 -1.84 11.16
C ASP A 113 -17.32 -2.52 9.95
N CYS A 114 -15.98 -2.48 9.86
CA CYS A 114 -15.24 -3.21 8.82
C CYS A 114 -13.76 -3.47 9.16
N PHE A 115 -13.21 -4.49 8.48
CA PHE A 115 -11.80 -4.82 8.42
C PHE A 115 -11.33 -4.79 6.96
N ILE A 116 -10.41 -3.87 6.64
CA ILE A 116 -9.83 -3.73 5.31
C ILE A 116 -8.45 -4.37 5.31
N ASN A 117 -8.32 -5.53 4.66
CA ASN A 117 -7.03 -6.14 4.39
C ASN A 117 -6.38 -5.51 3.16
N THR A 118 -5.11 -5.14 3.27
CA THR A 118 -4.34 -4.64 2.13
C THR A 118 -3.68 -5.81 1.42
N GLY A 119 -4.22 -6.19 0.28
CA GLY A 119 -3.67 -7.17 -0.65
C GLY A 119 -2.63 -6.57 -1.60
N SER A 120 -2.28 -7.31 -2.63
CA SER A 120 -1.27 -6.92 -3.62
C SER A 120 -1.58 -7.54 -4.98
N SER A 121 -1.27 -6.82 -6.06
CA SER A 121 -1.26 -7.38 -7.41
C SER A 121 -0.29 -8.56 -7.57
N SER A 122 0.70 -8.69 -6.67
CA SER A 122 1.61 -9.84 -6.62
C SER A 122 0.90 -11.18 -6.32
N GLU A 123 -0.33 -11.14 -5.81
CA GLU A 123 -1.15 -12.34 -5.59
C GLU A 123 -1.50 -13.04 -6.92
N TYR A 124 -1.63 -12.29 -8.01
CA TYR A 124 -1.94 -12.84 -9.32
C TYR A 124 -0.77 -13.64 -9.94
N GLY A 125 0.48 -13.28 -9.59
CA GLY A 125 1.66 -13.74 -10.30
C GLY A 125 1.80 -13.08 -11.68
N LYS A 126 2.54 -13.72 -12.60
CA LYS A 126 2.72 -13.22 -13.96
C LYS A 126 1.51 -13.52 -14.82
N LYS A 127 0.93 -12.49 -15.44
CA LYS A 127 -0.20 -12.61 -16.38
C LYS A 127 0.14 -11.88 -17.68
N GLU A 128 -0.49 -12.32 -18.78
CA GLU A 128 -0.36 -11.71 -20.10
C GLU A 128 -1.65 -10.99 -20.54
N PHE A 129 -2.56 -10.77 -19.57
CA PHE A 129 -3.85 -10.13 -19.76
C PHE A 129 -4.19 -9.20 -18.60
N ILE A 130 -5.26 -8.42 -18.73
CA ILE A 130 -5.77 -7.51 -17.69
C ILE A 130 -6.28 -8.34 -16.51
N MET A 131 -5.71 -8.11 -15.32
CA MET A 131 -6.02 -8.86 -14.10
C MET A 131 -7.34 -8.42 -13.50
N LYS A 132 -8.26 -9.35 -13.32
CA LYS A 132 -9.56 -9.17 -12.65
C LYS A 132 -9.58 -9.92 -11.32
N GLU A 133 -10.43 -9.51 -10.41
CA GLU A 133 -10.56 -10.12 -9.09
C GLU A 133 -10.94 -11.60 -9.12
N THR A 134 -11.60 -12.03 -10.19
CA THR A 134 -12.03 -13.42 -10.43
C THR A 134 -10.95 -14.31 -11.04
N ASP A 135 -9.82 -13.74 -11.45
CA ASP A 135 -8.75 -14.51 -12.08
C ASP A 135 -8.02 -15.41 -11.09
N ILE A 136 -7.55 -16.56 -11.58
CA ILE A 136 -6.76 -17.50 -10.80
C ILE A 136 -5.45 -16.82 -10.37
N CYS A 137 -5.20 -16.84 -9.08
CA CYS A 137 -3.97 -16.33 -8.49
C CYS A 137 -2.89 -17.41 -8.52
N GLU A 138 -1.72 -17.09 -9.11
CA GLU A 138 -0.56 -17.98 -9.24
C GLU A 138 0.70 -17.23 -8.81
N PRO A 139 0.80 -16.84 -7.51
CA PRO A 139 1.91 -16.03 -7.03
C PRO A 139 3.23 -16.76 -7.21
N ASN A 140 4.23 -16.06 -7.71
CA ASN A 140 5.56 -16.58 -8.01
C ASN A 140 6.64 -16.07 -7.04
N THR A 141 6.22 -15.44 -5.92
CA THR A 141 7.10 -14.96 -4.85
C THR A 141 6.51 -15.33 -3.50
N VAL A 142 7.37 -15.53 -2.48
CA VAL A 142 6.90 -15.79 -1.10
C VAL A 142 6.02 -14.65 -0.59
N TYR A 143 6.34 -13.41 -0.96
CA TYR A 143 5.49 -12.26 -0.65
C TYR A 143 4.08 -12.39 -1.26
N GLY A 144 3.98 -12.72 -2.54
CA GLY A 144 2.70 -12.93 -3.22
C GLY A 144 1.91 -14.08 -2.61
N ILE A 145 2.59 -15.21 -2.27
CA ILE A 145 1.98 -16.36 -1.58
C ILE A 145 1.41 -15.93 -0.22
N ALA A 146 2.19 -15.21 0.59
CA ALA A 146 1.75 -14.74 1.90
C ALA A 146 0.55 -13.79 1.81
N LYS A 147 0.54 -12.88 0.82
CA LYS A 147 -0.56 -11.94 0.59
C LYS A 147 -1.83 -12.66 0.13
N LEU A 148 -1.71 -13.62 -0.80
CA LEU A 148 -2.85 -14.44 -1.23
C LEU A 148 -3.41 -15.26 -0.05
N SER A 149 -2.55 -15.89 0.75
CA SER A 149 -2.97 -16.64 1.93
C SER A 149 -3.74 -15.76 2.93
N SER A 150 -3.28 -14.53 3.15
CA SER A 150 -3.99 -13.57 4.00
C SER A 150 -5.35 -13.17 3.43
N THR A 151 -5.43 -12.94 2.11
CA THR A 151 -6.68 -12.64 1.41
C THR A 151 -7.68 -13.78 1.56
N LEU A 152 -7.25 -15.03 1.35
CA LEU A 152 -8.10 -16.21 1.51
C LEU A 152 -8.57 -16.39 2.96
N TYR A 153 -7.67 -16.16 3.93
CA TYR A 153 -8.03 -16.24 5.35
C TYR A 153 -9.04 -15.16 5.74
N CYS A 154 -8.87 -13.93 5.29
CA CYS A 154 -9.83 -12.83 5.49
C CYS A 154 -11.22 -13.18 4.92
N ASN A 155 -11.28 -13.74 3.72
CA ASN A 155 -12.54 -14.17 3.11
C ASN A 155 -13.20 -15.32 3.91
N HIS A 156 -12.41 -16.28 4.40
CA HIS A 156 -12.90 -17.36 5.25
C HIS A 156 -13.53 -16.81 6.53
N ILE A 157 -12.86 -15.90 7.25
CA ILE A 157 -13.39 -15.30 8.48
C ILE A 157 -14.62 -14.44 8.19
N SER A 158 -14.62 -13.67 7.09
CA SER A 158 -15.79 -12.89 6.67
C SER A 158 -17.04 -13.77 6.53
N ALA A 159 -16.90 -14.92 5.87
CA ALA A 159 -18.00 -15.86 5.67
C ALA A 159 -18.41 -16.56 6.97
N LYS A 160 -17.42 -17.03 7.75
CA LYS A 160 -17.64 -17.76 9.01
C LYS A 160 -18.35 -16.90 10.06
N GLU A 161 -17.94 -15.64 10.21
CA GLU A 161 -18.41 -14.74 11.27
C GLU A 161 -19.46 -13.74 10.77
N ASN A 162 -19.79 -13.78 9.49
CA ASN A 162 -20.73 -12.85 8.85
C ASN A 162 -20.32 -11.37 9.00
N LYS A 163 -19.01 -11.05 9.03
CA LYS A 163 -18.45 -9.71 9.24
C LYS A 163 -18.03 -9.04 7.95
N ASN A 164 -17.99 -7.70 7.97
CA ASN A 164 -17.54 -6.88 6.83
C ASN A 164 -16.01 -6.88 6.75
N ILE A 165 -15.45 -7.98 6.29
CA ILE A 165 -14.02 -8.14 6.03
C ILE A 165 -13.84 -8.27 4.53
N GLY A 166 -12.90 -7.51 3.95
CA GLY A 166 -12.55 -7.64 2.53
C GLY A 166 -11.13 -7.19 2.24
N THR A 167 -10.70 -7.43 1.02
CA THR A 167 -9.33 -7.15 0.58
C THR A 167 -9.30 -6.17 -0.58
N ILE A 168 -8.40 -5.21 -0.53
CA ILE A 168 -8.05 -4.38 -1.69
C ILE A 168 -6.64 -4.75 -2.17
N ARG A 169 -6.52 -5.21 -3.41
CA ARG A 169 -5.25 -5.54 -4.08
C ARG A 169 -4.68 -4.28 -4.70
N LEU A 170 -3.63 -3.74 -4.09
CA LEU A 170 -2.96 -2.55 -4.61
C LEU A 170 -2.03 -2.92 -5.76
N PHE A 171 -2.10 -2.14 -6.85
CA PHE A 171 -1.13 -2.17 -7.93
C PHE A 171 0.07 -1.26 -7.59
N SER A 172 0.80 -0.75 -8.59
CA SER A 172 2.03 -0.01 -8.30
C SER A 172 1.72 1.39 -7.75
N VAL A 173 1.55 1.50 -6.44
CA VAL A 173 1.29 2.79 -5.78
C VAL A 173 2.54 3.67 -5.84
N TYR A 174 2.35 4.97 -6.12
CA TYR A 174 3.41 5.98 -6.11
C TYR A 174 2.93 7.31 -5.51
N GLY A 175 3.84 8.14 -5.04
CA GLY A 175 3.56 9.50 -4.58
C GLY A 175 4.29 9.89 -3.31
N ASP A 176 3.66 10.77 -2.54
CA ASP A 176 4.20 11.42 -1.35
C ASP A 176 4.61 10.40 -0.28
N TYR A 177 5.79 10.57 0.32
CA TYR A 177 6.35 9.67 1.33
C TYR A 177 6.69 8.25 0.83
N GLU A 178 6.74 7.99 -0.48
CA GLU A 178 7.17 6.70 -1.00
C GLU A 178 8.61 6.38 -0.58
N GLU A 179 8.96 5.09 -0.52
CA GLU A 179 10.27 4.63 -0.05
C GLU A 179 11.40 5.01 -1.01
N LYS A 180 12.48 5.60 -0.46
CA LYS A 180 13.71 5.85 -1.19
C LYS A 180 14.21 4.56 -1.85
N GLY A 181 14.62 4.63 -3.10
CA GLY A 181 15.05 3.46 -3.88
C GLY A 181 13.93 2.78 -4.68
N ARG A 182 12.67 3.21 -4.53
CA ARG A 182 11.63 2.94 -5.53
C ARG A 182 11.82 3.84 -6.75
N LEU A 183 11.25 3.43 -7.89
CA LEU A 183 11.43 4.13 -9.17
C LEU A 183 11.10 5.63 -9.08
N ILE A 184 9.89 5.95 -8.63
CA ILE A 184 9.39 7.33 -8.65
C ILE A 184 10.18 8.24 -7.70
N PRO A 185 10.43 7.89 -6.42
CA PRO A 185 11.31 8.67 -5.57
C PRO A 185 12.75 8.78 -6.11
N THR A 186 13.30 7.70 -6.67
CA THR A 186 14.65 7.73 -7.26
C THR A 186 14.74 8.76 -8.38
N LEU A 187 13.73 8.81 -9.26
CA LEU A 187 13.67 9.81 -10.33
C LEU A 187 13.61 11.23 -9.77
N PHE A 188 12.66 11.52 -8.88
CA PHE A 188 12.49 12.86 -8.33
C PHE A 188 13.71 13.31 -7.52
N ILE A 189 14.23 12.46 -6.64
CA ILE A 189 15.36 12.81 -5.77
C ILE A 189 16.60 13.13 -6.61
N ASN A 190 16.98 12.26 -7.55
CA ASN A 190 18.19 12.46 -8.33
C ASN A 190 18.04 13.65 -9.31
N LEU A 191 16.92 13.73 -10.04
CA LEU A 191 16.73 14.80 -11.02
C LEU A 191 16.62 16.18 -10.35
N LEU A 192 16.02 16.30 -9.17
CA LEU A 192 15.99 17.54 -8.40
C LEU A 192 17.35 17.92 -7.82
N ASN A 193 18.23 16.94 -7.55
CA ASN A 193 19.60 17.18 -7.14
C ASN A 193 20.53 17.49 -8.32
N GLY A 194 20.08 17.44 -9.57
CA GLY A 194 20.91 17.59 -10.76
C GLY A 194 21.79 16.36 -11.05
N GLU A 195 21.36 15.17 -10.63
CA GLU A 195 22.10 13.92 -10.76
C GLU A 195 21.51 13.05 -11.87
N ASN A 196 22.37 12.30 -12.58
CA ASN A 196 21.93 11.30 -13.55
C ASN A 196 21.29 10.11 -12.84
N VAL A 197 20.32 9.48 -13.50
CA VAL A 197 19.56 8.39 -12.91
C VAL A 197 19.90 7.07 -13.59
N LYS A 198 20.34 6.07 -12.80
CA LYS A 198 20.52 4.69 -13.28
C LYS A 198 19.22 3.93 -13.14
N LEU A 199 18.75 3.34 -14.23
CA LEU A 199 17.47 2.67 -14.34
C LEU A 199 17.63 1.25 -14.90
N GLY A 200 16.64 0.40 -14.63
CA GLY A 200 16.58 -0.95 -15.19
C GLY A 200 15.99 -0.99 -16.59
N ASN A 201 15.40 -2.14 -16.94
CA ASN A 201 14.81 -2.37 -18.26
C ASN A 201 13.73 -1.32 -18.60
N PRO A 202 13.93 -0.47 -19.60
CA PRO A 202 12.97 0.58 -19.98
C PRO A 202 11.64 0.03 -20.52
N ALA A 203 11.64 -1.20 -21.05
CA ALA A 203 10.45 -1.83 -21.62
C ALA A 203 9.55 -2.50 -20.56
N ALA A 204 10.03 -2.69 -19.31
CA ALA A 204 9.22 -3.23 -18.25
C ALA A 204 8.05 -2.29 -17.93
N VAL A 205 6.84 -2.85 -17.79
CA VAL A 205 5.62 -2.05 -17.57
C VAL A 205 5.07 -2.22 -16.17
N ARG A 206 4.35 -1.18 -15.72
CA ARG A 206 3.58 -1.21 -14.46
C ARG A 206 2.28 -0.42 -14.62
N ASP A 207 1.28 -0.81 -13.86
CA ASP A 207 0.06 -0.02 -13.64
C ASP A 207 0.27 0.84 -12.39
N PHE A 208 0.55 2.12 -12.60
CA PHE A 208 0.82 3.07 -11.52
C PHE A 208 -0.45 3.75 -11.05
N VAL A 209 -0.71 3.69 -9.75
CA VAL A 209 -1.83 4.37 -9.10
C VAL A 209 -1.34 5.40 -8.08
N TYR A 210 -1.88 6.63 -8.15
CA TYR A 210 -1.44 7.71 -7.27
C TYR A 210 -1.92 7.51 -5.84
N ILE A 211 -1.09 7.86 -4.87
CA ILE A 211 -1.33 7.62 -3.44
C ILE A 211 -2.65 8.20 -2.92
N ASP A 212 -3.04 9.42 -3.34
CA ASP A 212 -4.31 10.00 -2.90
C ASP A 212 -5.51 9.16 -3.35
N ASP A 213 -5.44 8.55 -4.54
CA ASP A 213 -6.53 7.74 -5.07
C ASP A 213 -6.65 6.42 -4.28
N VAL A 214 -5.51 5.86 -3.86
CA VAL A 214 -5.47 4.70 -2.96
C VAL A 214 -6.06 5.06 -1.60
N VAL A 215 -5.67 6.19 -1.02
CA VAL A 215 -6.22 6.68 0.25
C VAL A 215 -7.72 6.91 0.14
N GLU A 216 -8.19 7.49 -0.97
CA GLU A 216 -9.64 7.70 -1.22
C GLU A 216 -10.40 6.36 -1.30
N ALA A 217 -9.75 5.30 -1.80
CA ALA A 217 -10.36 3.97 -1.80
C ALA A 217 -10.61 3.46 -0.36
N TYR A 218 -9.65 3.62 0.56
CA TYR A 218 -9.88 3.30 1.98
C TYR A 218 -11.01 4.13 2.58
N ILE A 219 -11.03 5.44 2.35
CA ILE A 219 -12.06 6.34 2.87
C ILE A 219 -13.44 5.98 2.32
N SER A 220 -13.53 5.61 1.05
CA SER A 220 -14.79 5.18 0.42
C SER A 220 -15.35 3.91 1.07
N ILE A 221 -14.49 2.95 1.44
CA ILE A 221 -14.88 1.74 2.17
C ILE A 221 -15.33 2.10 3.59
N LEU A 222 -14.57 2.92 4.32
CA LEU A 222 -14.92 3.34 5.69
C LEU A 222 -16.28 4.04 5.78
N LYS A 223 -16.68 4.73 4.70
CA LYS A 223 -18.01 5.37 4.58
C LYS A 223 -19.13 4.41 4.18
N ASN A 224 -18.80 3.23 3.65
CA ASN A 224 -19.76 2.22 3.17
C ASN A 224 -19.27 0.80 3.53
N PRO A 225 -19.10 0.50 4.83
CA PRO A 225 -18.38 -0.69 5.30
C PRO A 225 -19.04 -2.01 4.88
N GLU A 226 -20.35 -2.02 4.71
CA GLU A 226 -21.11 -3.22 4.30
C GLU A 226 -20.78 -3.70 2.90
N LYS A 227 -20.30 -2.80 2.04
CA LYS A 227 -20.01 -3.12 0.63
C LYS A 227 -18.77 -3.98 0.44
N ILE A 228 -17.86 -4.04 1.44
CA ILE A 228 -16.60 -4.81 1.34
C ILE A 228 -16.75 -6.29 1.74
N LYS A 229 -17.87 -6.68 2.35
CA LYS A 229 -18.07 -7.99 2.97
C LYS A 229 -17.78 -9.15 2.01
N GLY A 230 -16.76 -9.96 2.34
CA GLY A 230 -16.34 -11.12 1.56
C GLY A 230 -15.83 -10.80 0.16
N LYS A 231 -15.53 -9.53 -0.13
CA LYS A 231 -15.12 -9.12 -1.47
C LYS A 231 -13.63 -8.83 -1.55
N ILE A 232 -13.12 -8.99 -2.76
CA ILE A 232 -11.79 -8.57 -3.18
C ILE A 232 -11.99 -7.48 -4.22
N PHE A 233 -11.16 -6.43 -4.18
CA PHE A 233 -11.17 -5.36 -5.16
C PHE A 233 -9.77 -5.02 -5.63
N ASN A 234 -9.59 -4.80 -6.91
CA ASN A 234 -8.38 -4.22 -7.45
C ASN A 234 -8.40 -2.69 -7.30
N ILE A 235 -7.27 -2.13 -6.87
CA ILE A 235 -7.02 -0.70 -6.89
C ILE A 235 -5.88 -0.44 -7.86
N SER A 236 -6.22 -0.07 -9.07
CA SER A 236 -5.33 0.10 -10.23
C SER A 236 -5.76 1.32 -11.04
N SER A 237 -4.87 1.84 -11.87
CA SER A 237 -5.21 2.94 -12.80
C SER A 237 -5.94 2.44 -14.05
N GLY A 238 -5.85 1.15 -14.37
CA GLY A 238 -6.34 0.59 -15.62
C GLY A 238 -5.52 0.99 -16.85
N ASN A 239 -4.30 1.52 -16.62
CA ASN A 239 -3.35 1.91 -17.65
C ASN A 239 -1.95 1.47 -17.26
N GLN A 240 -1.30 0.71 -18.11
CA GLN A 240 0.10 0.39 -17.92
C GLN A 240 0.98 1.38 -18.67
N ILE A 241 2.12 1.69 -18.09
CA ILE A 241 3.14 2.54 -18.68
C ILE A 241 4.52 1.90 -18.45
N SER A 242 5.41 2.05 -19.42
CA SER A 242 6.77 1.52 -19.30
C SER A 242 7.65 2.37 -18.37
N ILE A 243 8.68 1.73 -17.82
CA ILE A 243 9.69 2.41 -16.99
C ILE A 243 10.35 3.56 -17.78
N GLY A 244 10.62 3.34 -19.08
CA GLY A 244 11.17 4.38 -19.94
C GLY A 244 10.24 5.58 -20.07
N GLU A 245 8.99 5.35 -20.45
CA GLU A 245 7.99 6.41 -20.64
C GLU A 245 7.73 7.23 -19.38
N ILE A 246 7.57 6.58 -18.22
CA ILE A 246 7.31 7.30 -16.96
C ILE A 246 8.55 8.10 -16.52
N SER A 247 9.76 7.58 -16.79
CA SER A 247 11.00 8.29 -16.47
C SER A 247 11.17 9.55 -17.30
N GLU A 248 10.88 9.49 -18.62
CA GLU A 248 10.89 10.67 -19.48
C GLU A 248 9.80 11.68 -19.10
N LYS A 249 8.63 11.23 -18.69
CA LYS A 249 7.58 12.13 -18.15
C LYS A 249 8.06 12.90 -16.91
N VAL A 250 8.67 12.22 -15.95
CA VAL A 250 9.19 12.89 -14.73
C VAL A 250 10.29 13.88 -15.09
N LYS A 251 11.24 13.49 -15.95
CA LYS A 251 12.30 14.37 -16.45
C LYS A 251 11.73 15.62 -17.13
N SER A 252 10.71 15.46 -17.97
CA SER A 252 10.03 16.56 -18.67
C SER A 252 9.30 17.50 -17.68
N ILE A 253 8.59 16.95 -16.69
CA ILE A 253 7.88 17.74 -15.66
C ILE A 253 8.86 18.62 -14.87
N LEU A 254 10.06 18.10 -14.58
CA LEU A 254 11.10 18.83 -13.85
C LEU A 254 11.97 19.73 -14.74
N ASN A 255 11.78 19.72 -16.05
CA ASN A 255 12.66 20.40 -17.03
C ASN A 255 14.14 20.05 -16.80
N SER A 256 14.44 18.81 -16.44
CA SER A 256 15.81 18.37 -16.10
C SER A 256 16.62 18.04 -17.34
N SER A 257 17.88 18.49 -17.36
CA SER A 257 18.87 18.15 -18.38
C SER A 257 19.66 16.88 -18.07
N CYS A 258 19.44 16.27 -16.89
CA CYS A 258 20.16 15.07 -16.47
C CYS A 258 19.89 13.87 -17.38
N PHE A 259 20.84 12.95 -17.42
CA PHE A 259 20.76 11.76 -18.26
C PHE A 259 20.04 10.62 -17.53
N LEU A 260 19.16 9.90 -18.26
CA LEU A 260 18.53 8.66 -17.82
C LEU A 260 19.34 7.49 -18.41
N ASP A 261 20.09 6.80 -17.54
CA ASP A 261 20.94 5.68 -17.91
C ASP A 261 20.17 4.36 -17.75
N PHE A 262 19.70 3.82 -18.86
CA PHE A 262 19.07 2.49 -18.93
C PHE A 262 20.09 1.38 -19.17
N GLY A 263 21.27 1.51 -18.58
CA GLY A 263 22.35 0.53 -18.68
C GLY A 263 21.99 -0.81 -18.05
N ASN A 264 22.97 -1.73 -18.07
CA ASN A 264 22.89 -3.14 -17.64
C ASN A 264 22.65 -3.35 -16.13
N LEU A 265 21.64 -2.70 -15.53
CA LEU A 265 21.06 -3.26 -14.33
C LEU A 265 20.36 -4.54 -14.78
N SER A 266 20.97 -5.70 -14.48
CA SER A 266 20.38 -7.02 -14.77
C SER A 266 18.89 -6.97 -14.52
N GLY A 267 18.10 -7.18 -15.58
CA GLY A 267 16.65 -7.12 -15.50
C GLY A 267 16.19 -7.97 -14.33
N ARG A 268 15.28 -7.46 -13.53
CA ARG A 268 14.70 -8.29 -12.46
C ARG A 268 14.06 -9.49 -13.12
N THR A 269 14.22 -10.68 -12.55
CA THR A 269 13.64 -11.95 -13.03
C THR A 269 12.12 -11.87 -13.29
N PHE A 270 11.49 -10.77 -12.90
CA PHE A 270 10.05 -10.50 -12.92
C PHE A 270 9.64 -9.29 -13.79
N ASP A 271 10.50 -8.85 -14.71
CA ASP A 271 10.09 -7.83 -15.67
C ASP A 271 8.99 -8.40 -16.58
N SER A 272 7.80 -7.82 -16.47
CA SER A 272 6.62 -8.23 -17.23
C SER A 272 6.38 -7.26 -18.37
N THR A 273 5.93 -7.79 -19.49
CA THR A 273 5.40 -7.04 -20.64
C THR A 273 3.93 -6.64 -20.44
N THR A 274 3.28 -7.21 -19.42
CA THR A 274 1.90 -6.89 -19.04
C THR A 274 1.80 -6.84 -17.51
N TRP A 275 1.38 -5.70 -16.99
CA TRP A 275 1.07 -5.51 -15.58
C TRP A 275 -0.05 -4.50 -15.46
N LEU A 276 -1.29 -4.96 -15.59
CA LEU A 276 -2.47 -4.13 -15.74
C LEU A 276 -3.64 -4.71 -14.95
N GLY A 277 -4.28 -3.89 -14.13
CA GLY A 277 -5.44 -4.27 -13.32
C GLY A 277 -6.74 -3.69 -13.86
N ASP A 278 -7.83 -4.45 -13.71
CA ASP A 278 -9.19 -3.94 -13.87
C ASP A 278 -9.76 -3.58 -12.50
N SER A 279 -10.05 -2.31 -12.28
CA SER A 279 -10.70 -1.81 -11.06
C SER A 279 -12.16 -1.39 -11.29
N SER A 280 -12.79 -1.88 -12.35
CA SER A 280 -14.20 -1.56 -12.68
C SER A 280 -15.14 -1.94 -11.55
N LEU A 281 -14.95 -3.11 -10.93
CA LEU A 281 -15.73 -3.54 -9.79
C LEU A 281 -15.69 -2.55 -8.62
N PHE A 282 -14.51 -2.01 -8.29
CA PHE A 282 -14.36 -1.01 -7.24
C PHE A 282 -15.01 0.31 -7.62
N ARG A 283 -14.76 0.79 -8.86
CA ARG A 283 -15.36 2.03 -9.39
C ARG A 283 -16.88 2.01 -9.32
N GLU A 284 -17.50 0.94 -9.77
CA GLU A 284 -18.96 0.77 -9.78
C GLU A 284 -19.52 0.66 -8.35
N THR A 285 -18.82 -0.08 -7.45
CA THR A 285 -19.30 -0.30 -6.09
C THR A 285 -19.24 0.97 -5.23
N PHE A 286 -18.18 1.78 -5.39
CA PHE A 286 -17.89 2.91 -4.50
C PHE A 286 -17.97 4.28 -5.20
N ASN A 287 -18.33 4.33 -6.49
CA ASN A 287 -18.26 5.56 -7.32
C ASN A 287 -16.88 6.23 -7.24
N TRP A 288 -15.83 5.39 -7.29
CA TRP A 288 -14.45 5.82 -7.15
C TRP A 288 -13.85 6.20 -8.51
N THR A 289 -13.04 7.25 -8.51
CA THR A 289 -12.31 7.71 -9.69
C THR A 289 -10.84 7.88 -9.34
N GLN A 290 -9.98 7.64 -10.30
CA GLN A 290 -8.54 7.82 -10.18
C GLN A 290 -8.04 8.97 -11.08
N LYS A 291 -6.95 9.59 -10.66
CA LYS A 291 -6.27 10.63 -11.46
C LYS A 291 -5.52 10.01 -12.65
N LYS A 292 -5.39 10.81 -13.70
CA LYS A 292 -4.46 10.48 -14.78
C LYS A 292 -3.03 10.54 -14.28
N ILE A 293 -2.14 9.70 -14.86
CA ILE A 293 -0.73 9.60 -14.46
C ILE A 293 -0.03 10.98 -14.43
N ASP A 294 -0.27 11.81 -15.42
CA ASP A 294 0.36 13.14 -15.53
C ASP A 294 -0.06 14.10 -14.40
N GLU A 295 -1.29 13.99 -13.92
CA GLU A 295 -1.78 14.78 -12.78
C GLU A 295 -1.11 14.33 -11.47
N GLY A 296 -1.01 13.01 -11.25
CA GLY A 296 -0.35 12.45 -10.07
C GLY A 296 1.16 12.76 -10.07
N LEU A 297 1.84 12.66 -11.22
CA LEU A 297 3.26 13.00 -11.32
C LEU A 297 3.53 14.49 -11.07
N LYS A 298 2.66 15.41 -11.54
CA LYS A 298 2.79 16.85 -11.24
C LYS A 298 2.66 17.12 -9.73
N LYS A 299 1.68 16.51 -9.08
CA LYS A 299 1.52 16.62 -7.61
C LYS A 299 2.74 16.07 -6.87
N SER A 300 3.24 14.90 -7.28
CA SER A 300 4.46 14.34 -6.72
C SER A 300 5.66 15.26 -6.93
N ALA A 301 5.81 15.90 -8.11
CA ALA A 301 6.87 16.86 -8.36
C ALA A 301 6.83 18.05 -7.40
N GLU A 302 5.63 18.62 -7.18
CA GLU A 302 5.44 19.70 -6.20
C GLU A 302 5.79 19.28 -4.78
N TRP A 303 5.38 18.07 -4.40
CA TRP A 303 5.65 17.53 -3.07
C TRP A 303 7.14 17.26 -2.87
N PHE A 304 7.80 16.54 -3.79
CA PHE A 304 9.23 16.22 -3.71
C PHE A 304 10.09 17.48 -3.70
N SER A 305 9.75 18.49 -4.51
CA SER A 305 10.48 19.78 -4.53
C SER A 305 10.47 20.48 -3.17
N LYS A 306 9.38 20.35 -2.41
CA LYS A 306 9.24 20.98 -1.06
C LYS A 306 9.81 20.12 0.05
N ASN A 307 9.91 18.80 -0.14
CA ASN A 307 10.18 17.82 0.93
C ASN A 307 11.43 16.98 0.70
N LEU A 308 12.31 17.38 -0.23
CA LEU A 308 13.52 16.63 -0.59
C LEU A 308 14.43 16.36 0.61
N ASN A 309 14.48 17.29 1.57
CA ASN A 309 15.26 17.18 2.81
C ASN A 309 14.85 15.98 3.68
N LEU A 310 13.58 15.55 3.65
CA LEU A 310 13.12 14.39 4.41
C LEU A 310 13.84 13.10 3.99
N TYR A 311 14.33 13.02 2.76
CA TYR A 311 15.04 11.87 2.21
C TYR A 311 16.55 11.89 2.47
N LYS A 312 17.08 12.97 3.06
CA LYS A 312 18.50 13.05 3.48
C LYS A 312 18.74 12.37 4.84
N GLU A 313 17.68 12.25 5.64
CA GLU A 313 17.74 11.68 6.99
C GLU A 313 17.40 10.17 7.03
N VAL A 314 17.09 9.56 5.89
CA VAL A 314 16.60 8.17 5.80
C VAL A 314 17.50 7.29 4.92
#